data_1430c5154d7f64ff1e5f71e49e3e9501
#
_entry.id   1430c5154d7f64ff1e5f71e49e3e9501
#
_cell.length_a   1.000
_cell.length_b   1.000
_cell.length_c   1.000
_cell.angle_alpha   90.00
_cell.angle_beta   90.00
_cell.angle_gamma   90.00
#
_symmetry.space_group_name_H-M   'P 1'
#
loop_
_entity.id
_entity.type
_entity.pdbx_description
1 polymer ?
#
loop_
_entity_poly.entity_id
_entity_poly.type
_entity_poly.pdbx_seq_one_letter_code
_entity_poly.pdbx_strand_id
1 'polypeptide(L)'
;SSAASDVYKRQVLEGVPASLPSVVKAHRIQDKARNVGFDWEQRDQVWDKVQEEFNELKTEIDRMDADKMEAEFGDLFFSLINAARLYKINPDNALERTNQKFIRRFNYLEEHTIQEGRSLKDMTLEEMDQLWNEAKAKGL
;
A
#
# COMPACT_ATOMS: atom_id res chain seq x y z
N SER A 1 -10.85 0.01 41.05
CA SER A 1 -11.72 1.11 40.62
C SER A 1 -12.49 0.76 39.36
N SER A 2 -13.61 1.42 39.13
CA SER A 2 -14.43 1.22 37.92
C SER A 2 -13.64 1.45 36.64
N ALA A 3 -12.75 2.45 36.62
CA ALA A 3 -11.91 2.75 35.46
C ALA A 3 -10.95 1.60 35.10
N ALA A 4 -10.30 0.99 36.11
CA ALA A 4 -9.43 -0.16 35.88
C ALA A 4 -10.19 -1.37 35.37
N SER A 5 -11.41 -1.60 35.91
CA SER A 5 -12.30 -2.67 35.47
C SER A 5 -12.74 -2.48 34.01
N ASP A 6 -13.04 -1.24 33.62
CA ASP A 6 -13.45 -0.90 32.25
C ASP A 6 -12.31 -1.11 31.25
N VAL A 7 -11.05 -0.79 31.62
CA VAL A 7 -9.87 -1.03 30.78
C VAL A 7 -9.72 -2.53 30.47
N TYR A 8 -9.92 -3.41 31.46
CA TYR A 8 -9.81 -4.85 31.26
C TYR A 8 -10.93 -5.45 30.40
N LYS A 9 -12.07 -4.76 30.29
CA LYS A 9 -13.22 -5.21 29.49
C LYS A 9 -13.16 -4.75 28.05
N ARG A 10 -12.22 -3.87 27.71
CA ARG A 10 -12.09 -3.39 26.32
C ARG A 10 -11.51 -4.46 25.42
N GLN A 11 -12.03 -4.52 24.22
CA GLN A 11 -11.47 -5.32 23.16
C GLN A 11 -10.12 -4.75 22.72
N VAL A 12 -9.24 -5.61 22.22
CA VAL A 12 -7.88 -5.23 21.83
C VAL A 12 -7.85 -4.11 20.79
N LEU A 13 -8.78 -4.10 19.86
CA LEU A 13 -8.78 -3.16 18.73
C LEU A 13 -9.66 -1.91 18.96
N GLU A 14 -10.34 -1.80 20.08
CA GLU A 14 -11.22 -0.65 20.36
C GLU A 14 -10.48 0.71 20.36
N GLY A 15 -9.21 0.71 20.73
CA GLY A 15 -8.41 1.93 20.77
C GLY A 15 -7.93 2.43 19.40
N VAL A 16 -8.25 1.74 18.32
CA VAL A 16 -7.90 2.18 16.97
C VAL A 16 -8.95 3.17 16.48
N PRO A 17 -8.59 4.45 16.23
CA PRO A 17 -9.57 5.42 15.77
C PRO A 17 -10.16 5.03 14.40
N ALA A 18 -11.50 5.09 14.29
CA ALA A 18 -12.20 4.76 13.05
C ALA A 18 -11.87 5.72 11.91
N SER A 19 -11.46 6.96 12.23
CA SER A 19 -11.15 8.01 11.27
C SER A 19 -9.74 7.96 10.67
N LEU A 20 -8.89 7.03 11.11
CA LEU A 20 -7.55 6.90 10.55
C LEU A 20 -7.60 6.52 9.06
N PRO A 21 -6.70 7.06 8.23
CA PRO A 21 -6.53 6.59 6.86
C PRO A 21 -6.26 5.07 6.82
N SER A 22 -6.78 4.40 5.81
CA SER A 22 -6.83 2.92 5.77
C SER A 22 -5.48 2.25 5.90
N VAL A 23 -4.41 2.78 5.28
CA VAL A 23 -3.06 2.20 5.37
C VAL A 23 -2.53 2.30 6.80
N VAL A 24 -2.67 3.47 7.42
CA VAL A 24 -2.26 3.70 8.81
C VAL A 24 -3.08 2.83 9.76
N LYS A 25 -4.37 2.74 9.53
CA LYS A 25 -5.28 1.91 10.34
C LYS A 25 -4.88 0.43 10.28
N ALA A 26 -4.63 -0.10 9.09
CA ALA A 26 -4.21 -1.50 8.92
C ALA A 26 -2.92 -1.80 9.69
N HIS A 27 -1.92 -0.94 9.58
CA HIS A 27 -0.67 -1.07 10.33
C HIS A 27 -0.91 -1.06 11.84
N ARG A 28 -1.72 -0.13 12.33
CA ARG A 28 -2.07 -0.02 13.75
C ARG A 28 -2.81 -1.25 14.27
N ILE A 29 -3.78 -1.76 13.49
CA ILE A 29 -4.53 -2.98 13.81
C ILE A 29 -3.56 -4.16 13.95
N GLN A 30 -2.66 -4.31 13.02
CA GLN A 30 -1.68 -5.41 13.00
C GLN A 30 -0.73 -5.35 14.20
N ASP A 31 -0.24 -4.17 14.56
CA ASP A 31 0.61 -3.99 15.74
C ASP A 31 -0.13 -4.37 17.03
N LYS A 32 -1.38 -3.96 17.17
CA LYS A 32 -2.17 -4.30 18.37
C LYS A 32 -2.45 -5.79 18.46
N ALA A 33 -2.76 -6.43 17.34
CA ALA A 33 -2.97 -7.88 17.29
C ALA A 33 -1.68 -8.64 17.67
N ARG A 34 -0.55 -8.19 17.15
CA ARG A 34 0.77 -8.73 17.48
C ARG A 34 1.04 -8.66 18.99
N ASN A 35 0.69 -7.54 19.63
CA ASN A 35 0.96 -7.33 21.06
C ASN A 35 0.27 -8.36 21.97
N VAL A 36 -0.76 -9.02 21.48
CA VAL A 36 -1.43 -10.11 22.20
C VAL A 36 -1.10 -11.50 21.64
N GLY A 37 -0.06 -11.60 20.83
CA GLY A 37 0.46 -12.87 20.31
C GLY A 37 -0.11 -13.32 18.98
N PHE A 38 -0.95 -12.51 18.35
CA PHE A 38 -1.50 -12.83 17.02
C PHE A 38 -0.54 -12.30 15.94
N ASP A 39 0.46 -13.11 15.61
CA ASP A 39 1.49 -12.76 14.61
C ASP A 39 2.11 -14.02 14.02
N TRP A 40 2.90 -13.83 12.95
CA TRP A 40 3.68 -14.89 12.34
C TRP A 40 4.86 -15.27 13.26
N GLU A 41 5.17 -16.55 13.36
CA GLU A 41 6.33 -17.03 14.12
C GLU A 41 7.64 -16.62 13.43
N GLN A 42 7.66 -16.73 12.10
CA GLN A 42 8.77 -16.31 11.26
C GLN A 42 8.28 -15.29 10.24
N ARG A 43 8.99 -14.15 10.13
CA ARG A 43 8.54 -13.06 9.26
C ARG A 43 8.44 -13.42 7.78
N ASP A 44 9.26 -14.37 7.31
CA ASP A 44 9.24 -14.82 5.92
C ASP A 44 7.97 -15.60 5.55
N GLN A 45 7.26 -16.13 6.52
CA GLN A 45 5.98 -16.83 6.31
C GLN A 45 4.89 -15.91 5.74
N VAL A 46 5.00 -14.60 5.94
CA VAL A 46 4.03 -13.63 5.41
C VAL A 46 3.97 -13.65 3.88
N TRP A 47 5.05 -14.02 3.21
CA TRP A 47 5.09 -14.04 1.75
C TRP A 47 4.19 -15.12 1.15
N ASP A 48 4.01 -16.25 1.85
CA ASP A 48 3.04 -17.26 1.44
C ASP A 48 1.62 -16.70 1.49
N LYS A 49 1.32 -15.90 2.50
CA LYS A 49 0.02 -15.23 2.60
C LYS A 49 -0.18 -14.18 1.51
N VAL A 50 0.83 -13.39 1.21
CA VAL A 50 0.79 -12.42 0.10
C VAL A 50 0.50 -13.14 -1.21
N GLN A 51 1.18 -14.26 -1.46
CA GLN A 51 0.98 -15.04 -2.69
C GLN A 51 -0.43 -15.65 -2.75
N GLU A 52 -0.92 -16.15 -1.63
CA GLU A 52 -2.29 -16.66 -1.52
C GLU A 52 -3.33 -15.60 -1.90
N GLU A 53 -3.23 -14.41 -1.30
CA GLU A 53 -4.16 -13.31 -1.56
C GLU A 53 -4.06 -12.80 -3.01
N PHE A 54 -2.86 -12.77 -3.56
CA PHE A 54 -2.64 -12.43 -4.96
C PHE A 54 -3.37 -13.42 -5.88
N ASN A 55 -3.25 -14.72 -5.61
CA ASN A 55 -3.90 -15.75 -6.41
C ASN A 55 -5.43 -15.69 -6.29
N GLU A 56 -5.96 -15.43 -5.10
CA GLU A 56 -7.39 -15.26 -4.88
C GLU A 56 -7.94 -14.05 -5.64
N LEU A 57 -7.19 -12.93 -5.63
CA LEU A 57 -7.55 -11.76 -6.41
C LEU A 57 -7.62 -12.08 -7.91
N LYS A 58 -6.63 -12.77 -8.45
CA LYS A 58 -6.61 -13.15 -9.87
C LYS A 58 -7.83 -14.02 -10.24
N THR A 59 -8.20 -14.93 -9.36
CA THR A 59 -9.39 -15.77 -9.55
C THR A 59 -10.67 -14.93 -9.66
N GLU A 60 -10.83 -13.92 -8.78
CA GLU A 60 -12.02 -13.06 -8.81
C GLU A 60 -12.01 -12.08 -9.99
N ILE A 61 -10.83 -11.65 -10.45
CA ILE A 61 -10.70 -10.85 -11.68
C ILE A 61 -11.23 -11.64 -12.87
N ASP A 62 -10.88 -12.93 -12.97
CA ASP A 62 -11.36 -13.80 -14.05
C ASP A 62 -12.87 -14.00 -14.03
N ARG A 63 -13.48 -13.95 -12.84
CA ARG A 63 -14.93 -14.06 -12.66
C ARG A 63 -15.68 -12.76 -12.87
N MET A 64 -14.99 -11.63 -12.93
CA MET A 64 -15.57 -10.29 -13.16
C MET A 64 -16.61 -9.87 -12.12
N ASP A 65 -16.48 -10.32 -10.87
CA ASP A 65 -17.34 -9.89 -9.76
C ASP A 65 -16.70 -8.70 -9.04
N ALA A 66 -17.27 -7.51 -9.22
CA ALA A 66 -16.69 -6.26 -8.71
C ALA A 66 -16.56 -6.22 -7.19
N ASP A 67 -17.58 -6.69 -6.46
CA ASP A 67 -17.55 -6.69 -4.99
C ASP A 67 -16.49 -7.63 -4.44
N LYS A 68 -16.36 -8.81 -5.04
CA LYS A 68 -15.34 -9.78 -4.66
C LYS A 68 -13.94 -9.32 -5.03
N MET A 69 -13.78 -8.69 -6.20
CA MET A 69 -12.51 -8.09 -6.58
C MET A 69 -12.07 -7.03 -5.58
N GLU A 70 -12.96 -6.14 -5.16
CA GLU A 70 -12.66 -5.13 -4.15
C GLU A 70 -12.21 -5.76 -2.83
N ALA A 71 -12.92 -6.78 -2.36
CA ALA A 71 -12.57 -7.50 -1.15
C ALA A 71 -11.17 -8.14 -1.23
N GLU A 72 -10.86 -8.79 -2.35
CA GLU A 72 -9.57 -9.44 -2.54
C GLU A 72 -8.43 -8.44 -2.72
N PHE A 73 -8.66 -7.30 -3.36
CA PHE A 73 -7.69 -6.19 -3.36
C PHE A 73 -7.39 -5.74 -1.93
N GLY A 74 -8.42 -5.58 -1.11
CA GLY A 74 -8.26 -5.21 0.29
C GLY A 74 -7.41 -6.22 1.06
N ASP A 75 -7.67 -7.51 0.88
CA ASP A 75 -6.90 -8.58 1.52
C ASP A 75 -5.44 -8.60 1.08
N LEU A 76 -5.19 -8.38 -0.20
CA LEU A 76 -3.82 -8.27 -0.72
C LEU A 76 -3.08 -7.06 -0.14
N PHE A 77 -3.71 -5.89 -0.13
CA PHE A 77 -3.12 -4.69 0.50
C PHE A 77 -2.82 -4.94 1.97
N PHE A 78 -3.75 -5.54 2.70
CA PHE A 78 -3.56 -5.85 4.11
C PHE A 78 -2.37 -6.78 4.33
N SER A 79 -2.22 -7.81 3.51
CA SER A 79 -1.09 -8.74 3.60
C SER A 79 0.25 -8.06 3.27
N LEU A 80 0.29 -7.15 2.28
CA LEU A 80 1.49 -6.38 1.94
C LEU A 80 1.88 -5.40 3.05
N ILE A 81 0.90 -4.74 3.66
CA ILE A 81 1.13 -3.86 4.81
C ILE A 81 1.71 -4.67 5.98
N ASN A 82 1.16 -5.85 6.21
CA ASN A 82 1.67 -6.75 7.24
C ASN A 82 3.11 -7.21 6.95
N ALA A 83 3.42 -7.50 5.70
CA ALA A 83 4.80 -7.82 5.29
C ALA A 83 5.74 -6.67 5.62
N ALA A 84 5.39 -5.43 5.24
CA ALA A 84 6.20 -4.26 5.57
C ALA A 84 6.42 -4.13 7.07
N ARG A 85 5.38 -4.29 7.88
CA ARG A 85 5.46 -4.23 9.35
C ARG A 85 6.45 -5.26 9.90
N LEU A 86 6.40 -6.49 9.41
CA LEU A 86 7.28 -7.57 9.88
C LEU A 86 8.76 -7.29 9.59
N TYR A 87 9.05 -6.56 8.52
CA TYR A 87 10.41 -6.11 8.20
C TYR A 87 10.71 -4.71 8.76
N LYS A 88 9.87 -4.21 9.67
CA LYS A 88 10.04 -2.91 10.36
C LYS A 88 10.05 -1.72 9.40
N ILE A 89 9.30 -1.82 8.32
CA ILE A 89 9.09 -0.75 7.35
C ILE A 89 7.70 -0.16 7.61
N ASN A 90 7.64 1.17 7.68
CA ASN A 90 6.36 1.87 7.76
C ASN A 90 5.74 1.88 6.36
N PRO A 91 4.58 1.22 6.13
CA PRO A 91 4.00 1.08 4.80
C PRO A 91 3.50 2.42 4.25
N ASP A 92 3.02 3.32 5.09
CA ASP A 92 2.56 4.64 4.67
C ASP A 92 3.73 5.48 4.15
N ASN A 93 4.84 5.50 4.87
CA ASN A 93 6.06 6.18 4.44
C ASN A 93 6.63 5.56 3.16
N ALA A 94 6.58 4.23 3.04
CA ALA A 94 7.05 3.54 1.84
C ALA A 94 6.25 3.97 0.61
N LEU A 95 4.91 4.01 0.72
CA LEU A 95 4.04 4.43 -0.36
C LEU A 95 4.24 5.91 -0.70
N GLU A 96 4.37 6.77 0.31
CA GLU A 96 4.61 8.20 0.10
C GLU A 96 5.92 8.45 -0.65
N ARG A 97 6.96 7.70 -0.36
CA ARG A 97 8.22 7.79 -1.14
C ARG A 97 8.00 7.49 -2.61
N THR A 98 7.18 6.50 -2.92
CA THR A 98 6.82 6.17 -4.30
C THR A 98 5.97 7.26 -4.94
N ASN A 99 5.02 7.83 -4.20
CA ASN A 99 4.22 8.95 -4.66
C ASN A 99 5.10 10.14 -5.05
N GLN A 100 6.04 10.51 -4.21
CA GLN A 100 6.96 11.62 -4.46
C GLN A 100 7.88 11.33 -5.66
N LYS A 101 8.36 10.11 -5.78
CA LYS A 101 9.16 9.69 -6.93
C LYS A 101 8.36 9.77 -8.23
N PHE A 102 7.12 9.33 -8.23
CA PHE A 102 6.25 9.43 -9.40
C PHE A 102 6.04 10.90 -9.80
N ILE A 103 5.74 11.76 -8.83
CA ILE A 103 5.54 13.19 -9.07
C ILE A 103 6.79 13.81 -9.70
N ARG A 104 7.97 13.54 -9.16
CA ARG A 104 9.22 14.09 -9.70
C ARG A 104 9.45 13.67 -11.16
N ARG A 105 9.24 12.40 -11.46
CA ARG A 105 9.45 11.88 -12.82
C ARG A 105 8.41 12.40 -13.78
N PHE A 106 7.17 12.45 -13.35
CA PHE A 106 6.08 12.98 -14.17
C PHE A 106 6.28 14.47 -14.46
N ASN A 107 6.70 15.24 -13.46
CA ASN A 107 7.02 16.68 -13.65
C ASN A 107 8.17 16.86 -14.65
N TYR A 108 9.19 16.02 -14.59
CA TYR A 108 10.28 16.04 -15.56
C TYR A 108 9.76 15.83 -16.99
N LEU A 109 8.92 14.83 -17.17
CA LEU A 109 8.30 14.51 -18.45
C LEU A 109 7.46 15.69 -18.96
N GLU A 110 6.63 16.26 -18.09
CA GLU A 110 5.76 17.38 -18.43
C GLU A 110 6.56 18.63 -18.82
N GLU A 111 7.58 18.97 -18.05
CA GLU A 111 8.45 20.12 -18.34
C GLU A 111 9.14 20.00 -19.69
N HIS A 112 9.65 18.82 -20.01
CA HIS A 112 10.29 18.58 -21.32
C HIS A 112 9.31 18.68 -22.47
N THR A 113 8.09 18.20 -22.28
CA THR A 113 7.04 18.30 -23.28
C THR A 113 6.68 19.76 -23.55
N ILE A 114 6.52 20.56 -22.49
CA ILE A 114 6.23 22.00 -22.60
C ILE A 114 7.37 22.75 -23.30
N GLN A 115 8.63 22.45 -22.96
CA GLN A 115 9.78 23.07 -23.57
C GLN A 115 9.86 22.82 -25.09
N GLU A 116 9.37 21.68 -25.55
CA GLU A 116 9.29 21.35 -26.97
C GLU A 116 8.08 21.97 -27.67
N GLY A 117 7.24 22.71 -26.94
CA GLY A 117 6.02 23.31 -27.48
C GLY A 117 4.92 22.31 -27.75
N ARG A 118 4.98 21.15 -27.13
CA ARG A 118 3.98 20.08 -27.27
C ARG A 118 3.09 19.97 -26.05
N SER A 119 1.91 19.36 -26.22
CA SER A 119 1.02 18.97 -25.13
C SER A 119 1.25 17.48 -24.83
N LEU A 120 1.11 17.09 -23.56
CA LEU A 120 1.15 15.68 -23.16
C LEU A 120 0.13 14.84 -23.94
N LYS A 121 -1.02 15.43 -24.25
CA LYS A 121 -2.08 14.75 -25.02
C LYS A 121 -1.65 14.34 -26.43
N ASP A 122 -0.66 15.03 -26.99
CA ASP A 122 -0.14 14.79 -28.33
C ASP A 122 1.05 13.82 -28.33
N MET A 123 1.50 13.38 -27.16
CA MET A 123 2.60 12.44 -27.03
C MET A 123 2.10 11.00 -27.03
N THR A 124 2.85 10.12 -27.64
CA THR A 124 2.63 8.68 -27.54
C THR A 124 3.11 8.17 -26.18
N LEU A 125 2.58 7.03 -25.74
CA LEU A 125 3.06 6.38 -24.52
C LEU A 125 4.56 6.05 -24.63
N GLU A 126 5.02 5.63 -25.80
CA GLU A 126 6.45 5.35 -26.05
C GLU A 126 7.33 6.58 -25.82
N GLU A 127 6.93 7.74 -26.33
CA GLU A 127 7.63 9.00 -26.09
C GLU A 127 7.65 9.38 -24.62
N MET A 128 6.53 9.20 -23.92
CA MET A 128 6.44 9.42 -22.48
C MET A 128 7.35 8.49 -21.69
N ASP A 129 7.40 7.21 -22.05
CA ASP A 129 8.26 6.22 -21.40
C ASP A 129 9.76 6.54 -21.59
N GLN A 130 10.14 7.06 -22.77
CA GLN A 130 11.52 7.50 -23.00
C GLN A 130 11.92 8.62 -22.03
N LEU A 131 11.07 9.63 -21.87
CA LEU A 131 11.31 10.71 -20.92
C LEU A 131 11.28 10.24 -19.47
N TRP A 132 10.41 9.31 -19.15
CA TRP A 132 10.37 8.69 -17.84
C TRP A 132 11.67 7.97 -17.50
N ASN A 133 12.18 7.17 -18.43
CA ASN A 133 13.44 6.44 -18.28
C ASN A 133 14.63 7.41 -18.19
N GLU A 134 14.59 8.52 -18.93
CA GLU A 134 15.58 9.58 -18.83
C GLU A 134 15.58 10.21 -17.41
N ALA A 135 14.41 10.52 -16.87
CA ALA A 135 14.27 11.01 -15.50
C ALA A 135 14.86 10.02 -14.49
N LYS A 136 14.54 8.74 -14.66
CA LYS A 136 15.07 7.67 -13.82
C LYS A 136 16.60 7.59 -13.88
N ALA A 137 17.18 7.69 -15.07
CA ALA A 137 18.63 7.67 -15.27
C ALA A 137 19.32 8.88 -14.62
N LYS A 138 18.63 10.01 -14.46
CA LYS A 138 19.11 11.21 -13.76
C LYS A 138 18.95 11.13 -12.24
N GLY A 139 18.46 10.01 -11.72
CA GLY A 139 18.28 9.81 -10.28
C GLY A 139 17.00 10.41 -9.70
N LEU A 140 16.05 10.78 -10.54
CA LEU A 140 14.75 11.30 -10.09
C LEU A 140 13.80 10.20 -9.67
#